data_d915a4e7a2c7dcfcb36ecde3837790ef
#
_entry.id   d915a4e7a2c7dcfcb36ecde3837790ef
#
_cell.length_a   1.000
_cell.length_b   1.000
_cell.length_c   1.000
_cell.angle_alpha   90.00
_cell.angle_beta   90.00
_cell.angle_gamma   90.00
#
_symmetry.space_group_name_H-M   'P 1'
#
loop_
_entity.id
_entity.type
_entity.pdbx_description
1 polymer ?
#
loop_
_entity_poly.entity_id
_entity_poly.type
_entity_poly.pdbx_seq_one_letter_code
_entity_poly.pdbx_strand_id
1 'polypeptide(L)'
;MALLYTEEQKELIAAIRDVAEHEIKPFVKDADREGACPEELYKWGFDMGLHMVEIPEEYGGMGLGYETCAMLFEELAKVDAGYAITFVTTFVALRNVILAGTPEQAQYFADVVAQDKFAAFCLTEAKSGSDAGAMRSTAVLDGDEYVLNGTKTFITNGSLASIYVAFFKTDPAAGSKGITGFIVDRDAPGVSIGSHEDKMGLRLSNTTEVIFENVRVPKDRVIGEVGGGLTIALNALNLSRAFVATMAVGIMQRALDEAVAYAKQREQFGKPIIKFQQVQAMLADMAIKTEASRCLVNNTMRMMDQGSLVRKEGAITKAFVTDALQEVTSMAVQVFGGYGYSRDYPVEKLMRDAKIFQIFEGTNQILRTTIAKELEQEYK
;
A
#
# COMPACT_ATOMS: atom_id res chain seq x y z
N MET A 1 -10.63 -5.86 21.67
CA MET A 1 -9.98 -7.12 22.19
C MET A 1 -8.49 -6.83 22.22
N ALA A 2 -7.81 -6.93 23.37
CA ALA A 2 -6.37 -6.74 23.40
C ALA A 2 -5.73 -7.87 22.57
N LEU A 3 -5.08 -7.53 21.47
CA LEU A 3 -4.23 -8.47 20.75
C LEU A 3 -3.12 -8.89 21.70
N LEU A 4 -2.85 -10.20 21.75
CA LEU A 4 -1.78 -10.73 22.57
C LEU A 4 -0.45 -10.49 21.84
N TYR A 5 0.03 -9.24 21.86
CA TYR A 5 1.35 -8.91 21.34
C TYR A 5 2.44 -9.48 22.23
N THR A 6 3.51 -9.96 21.62
CA THR A 6 4.75 -10.27 22.35
C THR A 6 5.35 -8.99 22.92
N GLU A 7 6.25 -9.11 23.90
CA GLU A 7 6.93 -7.91 24.45
C GLU A 7 7.75 -7.20 23.36
N GLU A 8 8.43 -7.96 22.49
CA GLU A 8 9.18 -7.42 21.35
C GLU A 8 8.29 -6.62 20.39
N GLN A 9 7.11 -7.16 20.04
CA GLN A 9 6.13 -6.43 19.20
C GLN A 9 5.67 -5.15 19.87
N LYS A 10 5.43 -5.15 21.18
CA LYS A 10 5.05 -3.94 21.93
C LYS A 10 6.14 -2.88 21.92
N GLU A 11 7.40 -3.28 22.07
CA GLU A 11 8.55 -2.37 22.01
C GLU A 11 8.70 -1.76 20.61
N LEU A 12 8.60 -2.56 19.54
CA LEU A 12 8.63 -2.08 18.17
C LEU A 12 7.49 -1.10 17.88
N ILE A 13 6.26 -1.45 18.26
CA ILE A 13 5.08 -0.58 18.10
C ILE A 13 5.28 0.74 18.85
N ALA A 14 5.81 0.69 20.08
CA ALA A 14 6.03 1.89 20.87
C ALA A 14 7.07 2.82 20.22
N ALA A 15 8.17 2.27 19.70
CA ALA A 15 9.20 3.02 19.00
C ALA A 15 8.65 3.69 17.72
N ILE A 16 7.93 2.94 16.89
CA ILE A 16 7.30 3.49 15.68
C ILE A 16 6.29 4.58 16.01
N ARG A 17 5.46 4.37 17.03
CA ARG A 17 4.47 5.37 17.48
C ARG A 17 5.14 6.65 17.94
N ASP A 18 6.22 6.56 18.70
CA ASP A 18 6.95 7.72 19.20
C ASP A 18 7.48 8.58 18.04
N VAL A 19 8.18 7.98 17.09
CA VAL A 19 8.68 8.66 15.89
C VAL A 19 7.52 9.22 15.05
N ALA A 20 6.47 8.44 14.83
CA ALA A 20 5.32 8.87 14.02
C ALA A 20 4.63 10.11 14.62
N GLU A 21 4.41 10.15 15.94
CA GLU A 21 3.72 11.25 16.63
C GLU A 21 4.62 12.50 16.78
N HIS A 22 5.93 12.34 17.00
CA HIS A 22 6.81 13.47 17.31
C HIS A 22 7.58 14.00 16.10
N GLU A 23 7.97 13.12 15.15
CA GLU A 23 8.83 13.50 14.04
C GLU A 23 8.08 13.60 12.69
N ILE A 24 6.96 12.89 12.52
CA ILE A 24 6.21 12.88 11.25
C ILE A 24 4.96 13.74 11.35
N LYS A 25 4.12 13.52 12.36
CA LYS A 25 2.82 14.17 12.53
C LYS A 25 2.83 15.71 12.46
N PRO A 26 3.84 16.42 13.02
CA PRO A 26 3.89 17.88 12.96
C PRO A 26 3.90 18.44 11.53
N PHE A 27 4.45 17.69 10.57
CA PHE A 27 4.61 18.11 9.17
C PHE A 27 3.42 17.72 8.28
N VAL A 28 2.60 16.75 8.70
CA VAL A 28 1.55 16.15 7.85
C VAL A 28 0.59 17.18 7.28
N LYS A 29 0.16 18.17 8.08
CA LYS A 29 -0.84 19.16 7.63
C LYS A 29 -0.33 20.02 6.48
N ASP A 30 0.90 20.49 6.57
CA ASP A 30 1.49 21.37 5.56
C ASP A 30 1.91 20.55 4.34
N ALA A 31 2.50 19.36 4.52
CA ALA A 31 2.83 18.42 3.44
C ALA A 31 1.58 17.98 2.63
N ASP A 32 0.44 17.73 3.30
CA ASP A 32 -0.83 17.45 2.60
C ASP A 32 -1.30 18.65 1.76
N ARG A 33 -1.13 19.87 2.25
CA ARG A 33 -1.47 21.10 1.51
C ARG A 33 -0.59 21.28 0.29
N GLU A 34 0.71 21.06 0.45
CA GLU A 34 1.70 21.16 -0.62
C GLU A 34 1.57 20.00 -1.63
N GLY A 35 1.11 18.83 -1.18
CA GLY A 35 0.97 17.63 -2.01
C GLY A 35 2.29 16.90 -2.24
N ALA A 36 3.24 17.05 -1.32
CA ALA A 36 4.54 16.41 -1.34
C ALA A 36 5.03 16.08 0.08
N CYS A 37 5.73 14.96 0.23
CA CYS A 37 6.41 14.62 1.47
C CYS A 37 7.80 15.27 1.48
N PRO A 38 8.16 16.02 2.52
CA PRO A 38 9.54 16.50 2.71
C PRO A 38 10.54 15.34 2.75
N GLU A 39 11.67 15.49 2.05
CA GLU A 39 12.68 14.41 1.96
C GLU A 39 13.23 14.01 3.33
N GLU A 40 13.35 14.95 4.26
CA GLU A 40 13.80 14.72 5.63
C GLU A 40 12.92 13.72 6.39
N LEU A 41 11.62 13.61 6.06
CA LEU A 41 10.73 12.65 6.69
C LEU A 41 11.04 11.22 6.28
N TYR A 42 11.50 11.00 5.05
CA TYR A 42 11.90 9.65 4.61
C TYR A 42 13.12 9.15 5.39
N LYS A 43 14.03 10.07 5.78
CA LYS A 43 15.20 9.70 6.58
C LYS A 43 14.81 9.03 7.90
N TRP A 44 13.78 9.52 8.60
CA TRP A 44 13.28 8.88 9.82
C TRP A 44 12.85 7.43 9.58
N GLY A 45 12.16 7.15 8.48
CA GLY A 45 11.77 5.80 8.13
C GLY A 45 12.95 4.91 7.77
N PHE A 46 13.96 5.45 7.08
CA PHE A 46 15.20 4.73 6.79
C PHE A 46 16.02 4.46 8.05
N ASP A 47 16.22 5.46 8.91
CA ASP A 47 16.93 5.32 10.20
C ASP A 47 16.26 4.26 11.11
N MET A 48 14.95 4.10 11.02
CA MET A 48 14.19 3.04 11.70
C MET A 48 14.19 1.69 10.97
N GLY A 49 14.80 1.61 9.80
CA GLY A 49 14.88 0.39 9.01
C GLY A 49 13.55 -0.05 8.37
N LEU A 50 12.55 0.85 8.24
CA LEU A 50 11.22 0.50 7.70
C LEU A 50 11.27 -0.09 6.29
N HIS A 51 12.27 0.25 5.50
CA HIS A 51 12.49 -0.27 4.14
C HIS A 51 13.06 -1.70 4.12
N MET A 52 13.50 -2.22 5.28
CA MET A 52 14.16 -3.53 5.42
C MET A 52 13.31 -4.58 6.16
N VAL A 53 12.14 -4.16 6.72
CA VAL A 53 11.38 -5.03 7.65
C VAL A 53 10.90 -6.35 7.04
N GLU A 54 10.50 -6.38 5.76
CA GLU A 54 10.05 -7.59 5.05
C GLU A 54 11.19 -8.30 4.27
N ILE A 55 12.32 -7.65 4.06
CA ILE A 55 13.45 -8.29 3.35
C ILE A 55 13.95 -9.45 4.22
N PRO A 56 14.06 -10.68 3.68
CA PRO A 56 14.54 -11.83 4.44
C PRO A 56 15.94 -11.60 5.04
N GLU A 57 16.18 -12.19 6.22
CA GLU A 57 17.48 -12.09 6.91
C GLU A 57 18.64 -12.60 6.05
N GLU A 58 18.41 -13.64 5.25
CA GLU A 58 19.41 -14.19 4.33
C GLU A 58 19.89 -13.21 3.26
N TYR A 59 19.11 -12.14 2.98
CA TYR A 59 19.47 -11.04 2.07
C TYR A 59 19.79 -9.75 2.83
N GLY A 60 20.04 -9.82 4.14
CA GLY A 60 20.45 -8.68 4.97
C GLY A 60 19.32 -7.82 5.49
N GLY A 61 18.07 -8.25 5.40
CA GLY A 61 16.90 -7.58 5.95
C GLY A 61 16.59 -7.95 7.40
N MET A 62 15.45 -7.49 7.91
CA MET A 62 14.98 -7.81 9.26
C MET A 62 14.16 -9.10 9.31
N GLY A 63 13.63 -9.59 8.19
CA GLY A 63 12.85 -10.83 8.10
C GLY A 63 11.62 -10.87 9.01
N LEU A 64 11.02 -9.71 9.31
CA LEU A 64 9.86 -9.67 10.19
C LEU A 64 8.67 -10.35 9.54
N GLY A 65 7.92 -11.13 10.32
CA GLY A 65 6.66 -11.73 9.87
C GLY A 65 5.62 -10.68 9.47
N TYR A 66 4.71 -11.06 8.60
CA TYR A 66 3.68 -10.17 8.04
C TYR A 66 2.79 -9.56 9.13
N GLU A 67 2.44 -10.33 10.20
CA GLU A 67 1.66 -9.80 11.32
C GLU A 67 2.40 -8.66 12.02
N THR A 68 3.71 -8.80 12.26
CA THR A 68 4.53 -7.75 12.90
C THR A 68 4.66 -6.53 11.99
N CYS A 69 4.97 -6.73 10.70
CA CYS A 69 5.02 -5.63 9.73
C CYS A 69 3.69 -4.86 9.66
N ALA A 70 2.56 -5.59 9.68
CA ALA A 70 1.23 -4.97 9.68
C ALA A 70 1.02 -4.05 10.89
N MET A 71 1.44 -4.46 12.08
CA MET A 71 1.33 -3.63 13.28
C MET A 71 2.12 -2.32 13.15
N LEU A 72 3.32 -2.35 12.58
CA LEU A 72 4.14 -1.16 12.36
C LEU A 72 3.48 -0.21 11.37
N PHE A 73 2.96 -0.74 10.26
CA PHE A 73 2.30 0.08 9.22
C PHE A 73 0.90 0.56 9.63
N GLU A 74 0.20 -0.12 10.54
CA GLU A 74 -1.01 0.42 11.17
C GLU A 74 -0.69 1.68 11.98
N GLU A 75 0.35 1.66 12.82
CA GLU A 75 0.76 2.81 13.61
C GLU A 75 1.20 4.00 12.75
N LEU A 76 1.98 3.76 11.69
CA LEU A 76 2.35 4.82 10.74
C LEU A 76 1.14 5.42 10.04
N ALA A 77 0.20 4.58 9.60
CA ALA A 77 -1.00 5.03 8.90
C ALA A 77 -1.99 5.79 9.79
N LYS A 78 -1.93 5.64 11.10
CA LYS A 78 -2.64 6.50 12.06
C LYS A 78 -2.17 7.95 11.98
N VAL A 79 -0.92 8.18 11.68
CA VAL A 79 -0.35 9.51 11.49
C VAL A 79 -0.54 9.98 10.05
N ASP A 80 -0.05 9.21 9.07
CA ASP A 80 -0.27 9.47 7.65
C ASP A 80 -0.13 8.21 6.80
N ALA A 81 -1.22 7.83 6.12
CA ALA A 81 -1.22 6.66 5.23
C ALA A 81 -0.46 6.90 3.91
N GLY A 82 -0.31 8.16 3.46
CA GLY A 82 0.51 8.53 2.30
C GLY A 82 2.00 8.32 2.57
N TYR A 83 2.44 8.63 3.79
CA TYR A 83 3.79 8.30 4.25
C TYR A 83 4.00 6.79 4.37
N ALA A 84 3.07 6.09 5.03
CA ALA A 84 3.16 4.64 5.25
C ALA A 84 3.23 3.85 3.92
N ILE A 85 2.41 4.21 2.93
CA ILE A 85 2.37 3.49 1.64
C ILE A 85 3.67 3.65 0.84
N THR A 86 4.44 4.70 1.06
CA THR A 86 5.74 4.90 0.41
C THR A 86 6.70 3.75 0.75
N PHE A 87 6.73 3.30 2.00
CA PHE A 87 7.52 2.14 2.42
C PHE A 87 6.88 0.82 2.00
N VAL A 88 5.57 0.66 2.19
CA VAL A 88 4.84 -0.57 1.80
C VAL A 88 5.00 -0.89 0.32
N THR A 89 5.05 0.12 -0.55
CA THR A 89 5.22 -0.07 -2.01
C THR A 89 6.53 -0.76 -2.37
N THR A 90 7.62 -0.53 -1.62
CA THR A 90 8.88 -1.24 -1.80
C THR A 90 8.68 -2.75 -1.66
N PHE A 91 7.84 -3.19 -0.72
CA PHE A 91 7.53 -4.61 -0.52
C PHE A 91 6.56 -5.18 -1.55
N VAL A 92 5.69 -4.34 -2.15
CA VAL A 92 4.91 -4.79 -3.31
C VAL A 92 5.83 -5.22 -4.45
N ALA A 93 6.88 -4.46 -4.71
CA ALA A 93 7.91 -4.81 -5.70
C ALA A 93 8.71 -6.05 -5.25
N LEU A 94 9.21 -6.06 -4.01
CA LEU A 94 9.98 -7.17 -3.42
C LEU A 94 9.26 -8.52 -3.56
N ARG A 95 7.97 -8.58 -3.21
CA ARG A 95 7.20 -9.84 -3.21
C ARG A 95 7.18 -10.54 -4.57
N ASN A 96 7.25 -9.79 -5.68
CA ASN A 96 7.38 -10.40 -7.02
C ASN A 96 8.71 -11.13 -7.18
N VAL A 97 9.79 -10.54 -6.67
CA VAL A 97 11.14 -11.11 -6.75
C VAL A 97 11.25 -12.32 -5.81
N ILE A 98 10.75 -12.24 -4.59
CA ILE A 98 10.76 -13.35 -3.62
C ILE A 98 9.89 -14.53 -4.10
N LEU A 99 8.74 -14.27 -4.72
CA LEU A 99 7.83 -15.32 -5.18
C LEU A 99 8.31 -16.08 -6.42
N ALA A 100 9.11 -15.45 -7.28
CA ALA A 100 9.41 -16.01 -8.58
C ALA A 100 10.82 -15.69 -9.13
N GLY A 101 11.57 -14.82 -8.49
CA GLY A 101 12.93 -14.49 -8.88
C GLY A 101 13.95 -15.54 -8.45
N THR A 102 15.20 -15.35 -8.87
CA THR A 102 16.34 -16.15 -8.39
C THR A 102 16.91 -15.56 -7.10
N PRO A 103 17.68 -16.33 -6.31
CA PRO A 103 18.39 -15.80 -5.14
C PRO A 103 19.27 -14.60 -5.46
N GLU A 104 19.93 -14.59 -6.63
CA GLU A 104 20.78 -13.49 -7.07
C GLU A 104 19.94 -12.21 -7.34
N GLN A 105 18.74 -12.37 -7.92
CA GLN A 105 17.80 -11.25 -8.10
C GLN A 105 17.28 -10.70 -6.77
N ALA A 106 17.00 -11.59 -5.82
CA ALA A 106 16.57 -11.20 -4.46
C ALA A 106 17.68 -10.44 -3.72
N GLN A 107 18.92 -10.95 -3.78
CA GLN A 107 20.08 -10.26 -3.20
C GLN A 107 20.30 -8.90 -3.85
N TYR A 108 20.27 -8.84 -5.18
CA TYR A 108 20.43 -7.58 -5.92
C TYR A 108 19.38 -6.54 -5.52
N PHE A 109 18.12 -6.96 -5.42
CA PHE A 109 17.04 -6.07 -4.98
C PHE A 109 17.27 -5.56 -3.56
N ALA A 110 17.65 -6.46 -2.65
CA ALA A 110 17.94 -6.13 -1.26
C ALA A 110 19.13 -5.16 -1.12
N ASP A 111 20.21 -5.39 -1.88
CA ASP A 111 21.40 -4.53 -1.89
C ASP A 111 21.10 -3.10 -2.35
N VAL A 112 20.18 -2.93 -3.31
CA VAL A 112 19.72 -1.59 -3.75
C VAL A 112 18.92 -0.92 -2.64
N VAL A 113 17.95 -1.63 -2.05
CA VAL A 113 17.06 -1.08 -1.02
C VAL A 113 17.84 -0.75 0.26
N ALA A 114 18.83 -1.55 0.64
CA ALA A 114 19.69 -1.32 1.82
C ALA A 114 20.51 -0.03 1.77
N GLN A 115 20.55 0.68 0.63
CA GLN A 115 21.21 1.98 0.49
C GLN A 115 20.24 3.15 0.76
N ASP A 116 19.21 2.96 1.58
CA ASP A 116 18.15 3.93 1.83
C ASP A 116 17.40 4.30 0.55
N LYS A 117 17.04 3.29 -0.25
CA LYS A 117 16.34 3.45 -1.52
C LYS A 117 14.96 2.81 -1.50
N PHE A 118 14.05 3.42 -2.25
CA PHE A 118 12.73 2.87 -2.51
C PHE A 118 12.73 2.02 -3.78
N ALA A 119 11.74 1.13 -3.85
CA ALA A 119 11.37 0.42 -5.07
C ALA A 119 9.94 0.78 -5.48
N ALA A 120 9.60 0.50 -6.74
CA ALA A 120 8.24 0.68 -7.24
C ALA A 120 7.77 -0.50 -8.10
N PHE A 121 6.44 -0.70 -8.09
CA PHE A 121 5.74 -1.74 -8.84
C PHE A 121 5.03 -1.12 -10.05
N CYS A 122 5.47 -1.44 -11.26
CA CYS A 122 5.08 -0.79 -12.50
C CYS A 122 4.21 -1.73 -13.36
N LEU A 123 2.91 -1.85 -13.05
CA LEU A 123 1.97 -2.69 -13.79
C LEU A 123 0.98 -1.87 -14.64
N THR A 124 0.34 -0.87 -14.02
CA THR A 124 -0.79 -0.13 -14.55
C THR A 124 -0.41 0.78 -15.72
N GLU A 125 -1.28 0.85 -16.73
CA GLU A 125 -1.19 1.79 -17.86
C GLU A 125 -2.48 2.60 -17.99
N ALA A 126 -2.45 3.73 -18.69
CA ALA A 126 -3.61 4.62 -18.87
C ALA A 126 -4.88 3.91 -19.41
N LYS A 127 -4.71 2.81 -20.17
CA LYS A 127 -5.81 2.01 -20.73
C LYS A 127 -5.92 0.60 -20.12
N SER A 128 -5.15 0.28 -19.09
CA SER A 128 -5.07 -1.04 -18.48
C SER A 128 -4.90 -0.93 -16.96
N GLY A 129 -6.02 -0.73 -16.25
CA GLY A 129 -6.10 -0.77 -14.79
C GLY A 129 -6.66 -2.10 -14.32
N SER A 130 -8.00 -2.20 -14.14
CA SER A 130 -8.66 -3.44 -13.72
C SER A 130 -8.46 -4.60 -14.71
N ASP A 131 -8.35 -4.31 -16.01
CA ASP A 131 -7.94 -5.26 -17.04
C ASP A 131 -6.42 -5.19 -17.25
N ALA A 132 -5.65 -5.65 -16.25
CA ALA A 132 -4.18 -5.63 -16.31
C ALA A 132 -3.62 -6.45 -17.48
N GLY A 133 -4.34 -7.48 -17.94
CA GLY A 133 -3.96 -8.29 -19.10
C GLY A 133 -3.99 -7.54 -20.44
N ALA A 134 -4.70 -6.40 -20.52
CA ALA A 134 -4.82 -5.58 -21.71
C ALA A 134 -3.69 -4.55 -21.88
N MET A 135 -2.63 -4.60 -21.04
CA MET A 135 -1.47 -3.70 -21.18
C MET A 135 -0.88 -3.71 -22.58
N ARG A 136 -0.23 -2.62 -22.97
CA ARG A 136 0.31 -2.39 -24.31
C ARG A 136 1.83 -2.22 -24.35
N SER A 137 2.48 -1.92 -23.23
CA SER A 137 3.92 -1.84 -23.13
C SER A 137 4.57 -3.16 -23.59
N THR A 138 5.65 -3.09 -24.34
CA THR A 138 6.28 -4.24 -24.99
C THR A 138 7.72 -4.46 -24.50
N ALA A 139 8.15 -5.71 -24.51
CA ALA A 139 9.53 -6.12 -24.33
C ALA A 139 9.93 -7.02 -25.51
N VAL A 140 10.83 -6.54 -26.36
CA VAL A 140 11.28 -7.27 -27.55
C VAL A 140 12.69 -7.81 -27.30
N LEU A 141 12.88 -9.12 -27.51
CA LEU A 141 14.19 -9.75 -27.37
C LEU A 141 15.11 -9.31 -28.52
N ASP A 142 16.28 -8.79 -28.19
CA ASP A 142 17.33 -8.38 -29.13
C ASP A 142 18.70 -8.92 -28.64
N GLY A 143 19.14 -10.01 -29.18
CA GLY A 143 20.34 -10.73 -28.72
C GLY A 143 20.14 -11.27 -27.29
N ASP A 144 20.95 -10.81 -26.35
CA ASP A 144 20.91 -11.21 -24.93
C ASP A 144 20.20 -10.20 -24.02
N GLU A 145 19.51 -9.24 -24.60
CA GLU A 145 18.77 -8.20 -23.87
C GLU A 145 17.32 -8.11 -24.37
N TYR A 146 16.44 -7.59 -23.51
CA TYR A 146 15.11 -7.12 -23.88
C TYR A 146 15.10 -5.61 -24.05
N VAL A 147 14.45 -5.13 -25.11
CA VAL A 147 14.21 -3.71 -25.34
C VAL A 147 12.80 -3.37 -24.89
N LEU A 148 12.68 -2.59 -23.80
CA LEU A 148 11.42 -2.23 -23.17
C LEU A 148 10.90 -0.90 -23.70
N ASN A 149 9.61 -0.86 -24.06
CA ASN A 149 8.92 0.35 -24.52
C ASN A 149 7.52 0.45 -23.92
N GLY A 150 7.17 1.61 -23.38
CA GLY A 150 5.85 1.91 -22.87
C GLY A 150 5.84 2.92 -21.73
N THR A 151 4.62 3.27 -21.28
CA THR A 151 4.41 4.19 -20.15
C THR A 151 3.54 3.52 -19.09
N LYS A 152 4.01 3.51 -17.86
CA LYS A 152 3.28 3.05 -16.69
C LYS A 152 2.75 4.26 -15.92
N THR A 153 1.48 4.19 -15.47
CA THR A 153 0.77 5.31 -14.84
C THR A 153 0.35 4.97 -13.42
N PHE A 154 0.12 5.99 -12.60
CA PHE A 154 -0.23 5.84 -11.17
C PHE A 154 0.80 5.01 -10.38
N ILE A 155 2.09 5.19 -10.69
CA ILE A 155 3.16 4.45 -10.03
C ILE A 155 3.55 5.15 -8.73
N THR A 156 3.19 4.53 -7.60
CA THR A 156 3.66 4.97 -6.28
C THR A 156 5.18 4.80 -6.22
N ASN A 157 5.87 5.78 -5.66
CA ASN A 157 7.32 5.90 -5.66
C ASN A 157 7.96 6.05 -7.06
N GLY A 158 7.19 6.33 -8.10
CA GLY A 158 7.71 6.32 -9.47
C GLY A 158 8.95 7.20 -9.65
N SER A 159 9.01 8.39 -9.05
CA SER A 159 10.18 9.26 -9.12
C SER A 159 11.18 9.06 -7.97
N LEU A 160 10.80 8.39 -6.89
CA LEU A 160 11.65 8.15 -5.71
C LEU A 160 12.43 6.84 -5.80
N ALA A 161 11.87 5.84 -6.50
CA ALA A 161 12.45 4.51 -6.58
C ALA A 161 13.77 4.49 -7.34
N SER A 162 14.72 3.70 -6.86
CA SER A 162 15.97 3.39 -7.54
C SER A 162 15.91 2.09 -8.35
N ILE A 163 14.87 1.27 -8.11
CA ILE A 163 14.65 0.00 -8.78
C ILE A 163 13.15 -0.20 -9.02
N TYR A 164 12.80 -0.69 -10.19
CA TYR A 164 11.43 -1.00 -10.60
C TYR A 164 11.24 -2.49 -10.82
N VAL A 165 10.11 -3.04 -10.38
CA VAL A 165 9.56 -4.29 -10.90
C VAL A 165 8.48 -3.92 -11.91
N ALA A 166 8.75 -4.13 -13.20
CA ALA A 166 7.93 -3.63 -14.29
C ALA A 166 7.50 -4.74 -15.25
N PHE A 167 6.26 -4.64 -15.77
CA PHE A 167 5.63 -5.69 -16.57
C PHE A 167 5.39 -5.23 -18.00
N PHE A 168 5.76 -6.09 -18.97
CA PHE A 168 5.66 -5.81 -20.40
C PHE A 168 5.19 -7.04 -21.18
N LYS A 169 4.60 -6.84 -22.35
CA LYS A 169 4.30 -7.92 -23.28
C LYS A 169 5.54 -8.35 -24.06
N THR A 170 5.96 -9.58 -23.83
CA THR A 170 6.98 -10.28 -24.66
C THR A 170 6.33 -10.99 -25.83
N ASP A 171 5.05 -11.39 -25.73
CA ASP A 171 4.25 -11.94 -26.81
C ASP A 171 2.85 -11.31 -26.81
N PRO A 172 2.60 -10.26 -27.62
CA PRO A 172 1.28 -9.65 -27.74
C PRO A 172 0.16 -10.59 -28.20
N ALA A 173 0.49 -11.65 -28.98
CA ALA A 173 -0.51 -12.59 -29.49
C ALA A 173 -1.01 -13.56 -28.41
N ALA A 174 -0.20 -13.85 -27.39
CA ALA A 174 -0.57 -14.71 -26.28
C ALA A 174 -1.48 -14.03 -25.21
N GLY A 175 -1.88 -12.77 -25.43
CA GLY A 175 -2.75 -12.03 -24.52
C GLY A 175 -2.14 -11.86 -23.12
N SER A 176 -2.85 -12.32 -22.08
CA SER A 176 -2.36 -12.25 -20.69
C SER A 176 -1.19 -13.21 -20.39
N LYS A 177 -1.07 -14.30 -21.16
CA LYS A 177 0.04 -15.26 -21.06
C LYS A 177 1.33 -14.80 -21.75
N GLY A 178 1.31 -13.64 -22.41
CA GLY A 178 2.48 -13.03 -23.03
C GLY A 178 3.10 -11.91 -22.20
N ILE A 179 2.74 -11.76 -20.93
CA ILE A 179 3.26 -10.72 -20.04
C ILE A 179 4.42 -11.28 -19.22
N THR A 180 5.52 -10.53 -19.16
CA THR A 180 6.74 -10.89 -18.42
C THR A 180 7.10 -9.76 -17.45
N GLY A 181 7.60 -10.11 -16.26
CA GLY A 181 8.11 -9.19 -15.26
C GLY A 181 9.62 -9.00 -15.38
N PHE A 182 10.08 -7.78 -15.13
CA PHE A 182 11.50 -7.41 -15.22
C PHE A 182 11.91 -6.57 -14.00
N ILE A 183 13.15 -6.76 -13.57
CA ILE A 183 13.84 -5.82 -12.68
C ILE A 183 14.52 -4.77 -13.55
N VAL A 184 14.23 -3.49 -13.32
CA VAL A 184 14.77 -2.37 -14.12
C VAL A 184 15.35 -1.32 -13.19
N ASP A 185 16.58 -0.91 -13.43
CA ASP A 185 17.23 0.13 -12.66
C ASP A 185 16.69 1.52 -13.08
N ARG A 186 16.58 2.45 -12.11
CA ARG A 186 16.07 3.80 -12.35
C ARG A 186 16.93 4.61 -13.32
N ASP A 187 18.24 4.39 -13.27
CA ASP A 187 19.25 5.08 -14.09
C ASP A 187 19.53 4.39 -15.43
N ALA A 188 18.82 3.32 -15.76
CA ALA A 188 18.94 2.67 -17.06
C ALA A 188 18.61 3.67 -18.18
N PRO A 189 19.46 3.76 -19.22
CA PRO A 189 19.22 4.66 -20.35
C PRO A 189 17.84 4.44 -20.97
N GLY A 190 17.07 5.53 -21.14
CA GLY A 190 15.71 5.49 -21.66
C GLY A 190 14.61 5.43 -20.61
N VAL A 191 14.94 5.31 -19.32
CA VAL A 191 13.98 5.47 -18.22
C VAL A 191 13.81 6.95 -17.89
N SER A 192 12.58 7.44 -17.91
CA SER A 192 12.25 8.82 -17.51
C SER A 192 10.98 8.87 -16.69
N ILE A 193 10.78 9.97 -15.97
CA ILE A 193 9.59 10.25 -15.16
C ILE A 193 8.70 11.21 -15.92
N GLY A 194 7.42 10.84 -16.05
CA GLY A 194 6.40 11.68 -16.63
C GLY A 194 5.70 12.57 -15.60
N SER A 195 4.39 12.76 -15.77
CA SER A 195 3.61 13.64 -14.91
C SER A 195 3.50 13.11 -13.47
N HIS A 196 3.45 14.07 -12.52
CA HIS A 196 3.05 13.81 -11.14
C HIS A 196 1.53 13.93 -11.01
N GLU A 197 0.94 13.03 -10.23
CA GLU A 197 -0.50 13.04 -10.00
C GLU A 197 -0.87 14.01 -8.86
N ASP A 198 -1.70 15.02 -9.14
CA ASP A 198 -2.33 15.85 -8.11
C ASP A 198 -3.55 15.12 -7.54
N LYS A 199 -3.35 14.45 -6.43
CA LYS A 199 -4.32 13.50 -5.87
C LYS A 199 -5.29 14.15 -4.89
N MET A 200 -6.49 13.55 -4.78
CA MET A 200 -7.50 13.89 -3.77
C MET A 200 -6.99 13.65 -2.34
N GLY A 201 -6.31 12.54 -2.10
CA GLY A 201 -5.77 12.09 -0.81
C GLY A 201 -4.45 11.35 -0.97
N LEU A 202 -3.90 10.82 0.14
CA LEU A 202 -2.55 10.25 0.22
C LEU A 202 -1.52 11.20 -0.41
N ARG A 203 -1.64 12.49 -0.13
CA ARG A 203 -0.88 13.53 -0.85
C ARG A 203 0.60 13.56 -0.49
N LEU A 204 0.99 12.96 0.65
CA LEU A 204 2.38 12.74 1.01
C LEU A 204 3.04 11.60 0.20
N SER A 205 2.27 10.71 -0.44
CA SER A 205 2.88 9.68 -1.28
C SER A 205 3.19 10.22 -2.68
N ASN A 206 4.38 9.93 -3.17
CA ASN A 206 4.75 10.20 -4.56
C ASN A 206 4.00 9.26 -5.50
N THR A 207 3.41 9.79 -6.56
CA THR A 207 2.73 9.00 -7.60
C THR A 207 2.96 9.65 -8.95
N THR A 208 3.56 8.91 -9.90
CA THR A 208 3.95 9.46 -11.19
C THR A 208 3.71 8.48 -12.33
N GLU A 209 3.90 8.96 -13.55
CA GLU A 209 4.18 8.09 -14.68
C GLU A 209 5.67 7.69 -14.67
N VAL A 210 5.94 6.46 -15.14
CA VAL A 210 7.29 5.97 -15.46
C VAL A 210 7.31 5.56 -16.93
N ILE A 211 8.22 6.17 -17.67
CA ILE A 211 8.32 6.04 -19.13
C ILE A 211 9.56 5.22 -19.46
N PHE A 212 9.39 4.27 -20.36
CA PHE A 212 10.45 3.38 -20.86
C PHE A 212 10.54 3.58 -22.37
N GLU A 213 11.67 4.11 -22.85
CA GLU A 213 11.93 4.36 -24.28
C GLU A 213 13.21 3.65 -24.69
N ASN A 214 13.05 2.50 -25.36
CA ASN A 214 14.16 1.64 -25.80
C ASN A 214 15.11 1.24 -24.66
N VAL A 215 14.56 1.02 -23.46
CA VAL A 215 15.34 0.60 -22.28
C VAL A 215 15.84 -0.82 -22.48
N ARG A 216 17.17 -1.00 -22.43
CA ARG A 216 17.80 -2.31 -22.56
C ARG A 216 17.98 -2.96 -21.22
N VAL A 217 17.49 -4.20 -21.09
CA VAL A 217 17.53 -4.97 -19.86
C VAL A 217 18.06 -6.37 -20.17
N PRO A 218 19.11 -6.85 -19.50
CA PRO A 218 19.64 -8.19 -19.68
C PRO A 218 18.62 -9.30 -19.38
N LYS A 219 18.76 -10.46 -19.99
CA LYS A 219 17.85 -11.60 -19.80
C LYS A 219 17.78 -12.10 -18.36
N ASP A 220 18.85 -11.96 -17.59
CA ASP A 220 18.92 -12.35 -16.18
C ASP A 220 18.10 -11.45 -15.24
N ARG A 221 17.55 -10.36 -15.76
CA ARG A 221 16.61 -9.47 -15.06
C ARG A 221 15.13 -9.86 -15.25
N VAL A 222 14.84 -10.92 -16.01
CA VAL A 222 13.49 -11.48 -16.12
C VAL A 222 13.13 -12.16 -14.79
N ILE A 223 11.97 -11.83 -14.23
CA ILE A 223 11.45 -12.44 -13.00
C ILE A 223 10.62 -13.67 -13.39
N GLY A 224 11.07 -14.85 -12.97
CA GLY A 224 10.43 -16.11 -13.29
C GLY A 224 10.52 -16.47 -14.78
N GLU A 225 9.48 -17.12 -15.30
CA GLU A 225 9.43 -17.54 -16.70
C GLU A 225 8.87 -16.44 -17.62
N VAL A 226 9.36 -16.37 -18.85
CA VAL A 226 8.80 -15.51 -19.91
C VAL A 226 7.33 -15.88 -20.13
N GLY A 227 6.45 -14.89 -20.08
CA GLY A 227 4.99 -15.07 -20.17
C GLY A 227 4.28 -15.35 -18.85
N GLY A 228 5.01 -15.61 -17.75
CA GLY A 228 4.45 -15.84 -16.40
C GLY A 228 4.15 -14.57 -15.58
N GLY A 229 4.53 -13.41 -16.07
CA GLY A 229 4.58 -12.17 -15.30
C GLY A 229 3.23 -11.72 -14.70
N LEU A 230 2.11 -11.89 -15.42
CA LEU A 230 0.81 -11.48 -14.87
C LEU A 230 0.43 -12.33 -13.64
N THR A 231 0.69 -13.62 -13.67
CA THR A 231 0.44 -14.52 -12.52
C THR A 231 1.27 -14.10 -11.31
N ILE A 232 2.56 -13.79 -11.54
CA ILE A 232 3.47 -13.31 -10.48
C ILE A 232 2.94 -12.00 -9.88
N ALA A 233 2.61 -11.01 -10.72
CA ALA A 233 2.05 -9.74 -10.30
C ALA A 233 0.77 -9.92 -9.45
N LEU A 234 -0.16 -10.76 -9.88
CA LEU A 234 -1.42 -11.01 -9.18
C LEU A 234 -1.19 -11.74 -7.83
N ASN A 235 -0.21 -12.63 -7.74
CA ASN A 235 0.15 -13.29 -6.49
C ASN A 235 0.77 -12.30 -5.49
N ALA A 236 1.67 -11.43 -5.93
CA ALA A 236 2.21 -10.36 -5.09
C ALA A 236 1.10 -9.40 -4.60
N LEU A 237 0.16 -9.04 -5.47
CA LEU A 237 -1.00 -8.21 -5.11
C LEU A 237 -1.95 -8.92 -4.11
N ASN A 238 -2.08 -10.25 -4.15
CA ASN A 238 -2.88 -10.98 -3.16
C ASN A 238 -2.37 -10.74 -1.73
N LEU A 239 -1.04 -10.77 -1.53
CA LEU A 239 -0.39 -10.46 -0.25
C LEU A 239 -0.52 -8.97 0.09
N SER A 240 -0.31 -8.08 -0.88
CA SER A 240 -0.34 -6.63 -0.68
C SER A 240 -1.70 -6.11 -0.23
N ARG A 241 -2.80 -6.74 -0.63
CA ARG A 241 -4.18 -6.36 -0.23
C ARG A 241 -4.38 -6.35 1.28
N ALA A 242 -3.73 -7.28 2.00
CA ALA A 242 -3.80 -7.31 3.46
C ALA A 242 -3.09 -6.09 4.08
N PHE A 243 -1.98 -5.63 3.51
CA PHE A 243 -1.29 -4.39 3.95
C PHE A 243 -2.09 -3.13 3.64
N VAL A 244 -2.77 -3.08 2.49
CA VAL A 244 -3.74 -2.02 2.22
C VAL A 244 -4.82 -1.96 3.30
N ALA A 245 -5.38 -3.12 3.68
CA ALA A 245 -6.38 -3.20 4.74
C ALA A 245 -5.81 -2.78 6.10
N THR A 246 -4.55 -3.11 6.40
CA THR A 246 -3.83 -2.67 7.61
C THR A 246 -3.79 -1.14 7.72
N MET A 247 -3.33 -0.46 6.68
CA MET A 247 -3.28 1.02 6.66
C MET A 247 -4.68 1.63 6.80
N ALA A 248 -5.70 0.99 6.22
CA ALA A 248 -7.09 1.41 6.38
C ALA A 248 -7.56 1.33 7.84
N VAL A 249 -7.14 0.29 8.60
CA VAL A 249 -7.40 0.20 10.04
C VAL A 249 -6.73 1.35 10.80
N GLY A 250 -5.48 1.72 10.45
CA GLY A 250 -4.78 2.86 11.02
C GLY A 250 -5.56 4.17 10.84
N ILE A 251 -6.05 4.45 9.62
CA ILE A 251 -6.89 5.63 9.35
C ILE A 251 -8.19 5.59 10.16
N MET A 252 -8.86 4.42 10.24
CA MET A 252 -10.08 4.27 11.04
C MET A 252 -9.84 4.53 12.52
N GLN A 253 -8.74 4.01 13.07
CA GLN A 253 -8.36 4.25 14.46
C GLN A 253 -8.14 5.75 14.72
N ARG A 254 -7.39 6.42 13.84
CA ARG A 254 -7.19 7.88 13.96
C ARG A 254 -8.51 8.65 13.87
N ALA A 255 -9.39 8.29 12.95
CA ALA A 255 -10.69 8.94 12.80
C ALA A 255 -11.56 8.79 14.07
N LEU A 256 -11.54 7.60 14.66
CA LEU A 256 -12.23 7.32 15.92
C LEU A 256 -11.65 8.13 17.09
N ASP A 257 -10.33 8.14 17.24
CA ASP A 257 -9.64 8.86 18.33
C ASP A 257 -9.94 10.36 18.27
N GLU A 258 -9.87 10.98 17.09
CA GLU A 258 -10.21 12.38 16.87
C GLU A 258 -11.68 12.67 17.15
N ALA A 259 -12.60 11.81 16.68
CA ALA A 259 -14.03 11.98 16.89
C ALA A 259 -14.40 11.89 18.38
N VAL A 260 -13.81 10.95 19.13
CA VAL A 260 -14.02 10.79 20.58
C VAL A 260 -13.47 11.99 21.33
N ALA A 261 -12.24 12.43 21.00
CA ALA A 261 -11.61 13.58 21.65
C ALA A 261 -12.44 14.86 21.45
N TYR A 262 -12.86 15.11 20.21
CA TYR A 262 -13.72 16.25 19.88
C TYR A 262 -15.08 16.18 20.58
N ALA A 263 -15.75 15.02 20.56
CA ALA A 263 -17.08 14.85 21.17
C ALA A 263 -17.07 15.03 22.68
N LYS A 264 -15.93 14.80 23.36
CA LYS A 264 -15.75 15.06 24.81
C LYS A 264 -15.61 16.55 25.14
N GLN A 265 -15.05 17.34 24.21
CA GLN A 265 -14.75 18.77 24.42
C GLN A 265 -15.85 19.69 23.89
N ARG A 266 -16.45 19.33 22.74
CA ARG A 266 -17.48 20.15 22.07
C ARG A 266 -18.78 20.13 22.88
N GLU A 267 -19.26 21.28 23.23
CA GLU A 267 -20.54 21.45 23.97
C GLU A 267 -21.62 22.00 23.03
N GLN A 268 -22.82 21.45 23.15
CA GLN A 268 -24.07 21.96 22.60
C GLN A 268 -25.22 21.63 23.56
N PHE A 269 -26.25 22.47 23.59
CA PHE A 269 -27.40 22.33 24.51
C PHE A 269 -26.96 22.13 25.98
N GLY A 270 -25.89 22.83 26.39
CA GLY A 270 -25.39 22.88 27.76
C GLY A 270 -24.63 21.65 28.25
N LYS A 271 -24.17 20.75 27.34
CA LYS A 271 -23.37 19.57 27.70
C LYS A 271 -22.49 19.12 26.55
N PRO A 272 -21.39 18.35 26.82
CA PRO A 272 -20.57 17.74 25.81
C PRO A 272 -21.38 16.84 24.85
N ILE A 273 -21.08 16.91 23.54
CA ILE A 273 -21.89 16.20 22.53
C ILE A 273 -21.81 14.69 22.66
N ILE A 274 -20.77 14.14 23.28
CA ILE A 274 -20.67 12.71 23.59
C ILE A 274 -21.80 12.19 24.49
N LYS A 275 -22.55 13.10 25.18
CA LYS A 275 -23.70 12.75 26.02
C LYS A 275 -25.01 12.59 25.25
N PHE A 276 -25.00 12.79 23.91
CA PHE A 276 -26.16 12.57 23.06
C PHE A 276 -26.15 11.17 22.47
N GLN A 277 -27.27 10.45 22.56
CA GLN A 277 -27.35 9.05 22.13
C GLN A 277 -26.99 8.85 20.64
N GLN A 278 -27.34 9.79 19.77
CA GLN A 278 -27.01 9.71 18.35
C GLN A 278 -25.49 9.81 18.11
N VAL A 279 -24.78 10.66 18.87
CA VAL A 279 -23.30 10.74 18.81
C VAL A 279 -22.68 9.47 19.38
N GLN A 280 -23.23 8.96 20.50
CA GLN A 280 -22.77 7.68 21.10
C GLN A 280 -22.91 6.52 20.12
N ALA A 281 -24.03 6.45 19.39
CA ALA A 281 -24.25 5.42 18.38
C ALA A 281 -23.20 5.49 17.25
N MET A 282 -22.95 6.69 16.71
CA MET A 282 -21.90 6.87 15.69
C MET A 282 -20.52 6.44 16.19
N LEU A 283 -20.11 6.85 17.38
CA LEU A 283 -18.81 6.48 17.95
C LEU A 283 -18.72 4.96 18.22
N ALA A 284 -19.81 4.33 18.65
CA ALA A 284 -19.88 2.88 18.84
C ALA A 284 -19.76 2.13 17.50
N ASP A 285 -20.46 2.59 16.46
CA ASP A 285 -20.37 2.01 15.12
C ASP A 285 -18.97 2.15 14.53
N MET A 286 -18.31 3.29 14.70
CA MET A 286 -16.91 3.49 14.31
C MET A 286 -16.00 2.49 15.03
N ALA A 287 -16.14 2.32 16.35
CA ALA A 287 -15.35 1.39 17.14
C ALA A 287 -15.58 -0.09 16.70
N ILE A 288 -16.84 -0.50 16.50
CA ILE A 288 -17.20 -1.84 16.05
C ILE A 288 -16.54 -2.14 14.70
N LYS A 289 -16.66 -1.22 13.72
CA LYS A 289 -16.07 -1.40 12.39
C LYS A 289 -14.55 -1.46 12.43
N THR A 290 -13.91 -0.61 13.23
CA THR A 290 -12.44 -0.59 13.37
C THR A 290 -11.93 -1.90 13.98
N GLU A 291 -12.53 -2.37 15.08
CA GLU A 291 -12.10 -3.60 15.74
C GLU A 291 -12.39 -4.87 14.90
N ALA A 292 -13.55 -4.96 14.25
CA ALA A 292 -13.85 -6.06 13.35
C ALA A 292 -12.86 -6.11 12.18
N SER A 293 -12.52 -4.96 11.62
CA SER A 293 -11.53 -4.83 10.55
C SER A 293 -10.14 -5.28 11.00
N ARG A 294 -9.68 -4.84 12.18
CA ARG A 294 -8.39 -5.25 12.75
C ARG A 294 -8.30 -6.75 12.97
N CYS A 295 -9.36 -7.37 13.50
CA CYS A 295 -9.42 -8.82 13.67
C CYS A 295 -9.28 -9.56 12.34
N LEU A 296 -9.96 -9.09 11.29
CA LEU A 296 -9.92 -9.70 9.96
C LEU A 296 -8.52 -9.56 9.32
N VAL A 297 -7.90 -8.37 9.42
CA VAL A 297 -6.53 -8.12 8.97
C VAL A 297 -5.56 -9.07 9.65
N ASN A 298 -5.56 -9.12 10.98
CA ASN A 298 -4.61 -9.95 11.73
C ASN A 298 -4.77 -11.44 11.39
N ASN A 299 -6.00 -11.93 11.22
CA ASN A 299 -6.20 -13.31 10.78
C ASN A 299 -5.57 -13.55 9.40
N THR A 300 -5.76 -12.63 8.46
CA THR A 300 -5.18 -12.75 7.11
C THR A 300 -3.65 -12.70 7.15
N MET A 301 -3.05 -11.81 7.96
CA MET A 301 -1.60 -11.74 8.12
C MET A 301 -1.00 -13.03 8.70
N ARG A 302 -1.65 -13.63 9.72
CA ARG A 302 -1.23 -14.94 10.25
C ARG A 302 -1.28 -16.07 9.23
N MET A 303 -2.28 -16.06 8.34
CA MET A 303 -2.32 -17.02 7.23
C MET A 303 -1.15 -16.81 6.26
N MET A 304 -0.75 -15.55 6.02
CA MET A 304 0.43 -15.23 5.20
C MET A 304 1.72 -15.72 5.88
N ASP A 305 1.87 -15.54 7.19
CA ASP A 305 3.01 -16.04 7.96
C ASP A 305 3.10 -17.59 7.94
N GLN A 306 1.97 -18.26 7.70
CA GLN A 306 1.89 -19.71 7.48
C GLN A 306 2.14 -20.13 6.02
N GLY A 307 2.52 -19.19 5.14
CA GLY A 307 2.83 -19.45 3.73
C GLY A 307 1.62 -19.44 2.78
N SER A 308 0.44 -18.98 3.22
CA SER A 308 -0.73 -18.86 2.35
C SER A 308 -0.62 -17.64 1.43
N LEU A 309 -0.99 -17.82 0.15
CA LEU A 309 -1.13 -16.71 -0.81
C LEU A 309 -2.41 -15.87 -0.61
N VAL A 310 -3.26 -16.24 0.30
CA VAL A 310 -4.47 -15.52 0.77
C VAL A 310 -5.33 -14.88 -0.34
N ARG A 311 -5.47 -15.56 -1.49
CA ARG A 311 -6.14 -14.99 -2.66
C ARG A 311 -7.58 -14.56 -2.37
N LYS A 312 -8.39 -15.46 -1.78
CA LYS A 312 -9.75 -15.18 -1.37
C LYS A 312 -9.80 -14.31 -0.12
N GLU A 313 -9.05 -14.69 0.90
CA GLU A 313 -9.03 -14.04 2.21
C GLU A 313 -8.53 -12.59 2.11
N GLY A 314 -7.45 -12.35 1.35
CA GLY A 314 -6.95 -11.00 1.07
C GLY A 314 -7.96 -10.14 0.31
N ALA A 315 -8.70 -10.72 -0.65
CA ALA A 315 -9.77 -10.03 -1.35
C ALA A 315 -10.96 -9.68 -0.43
N ILE A 316 -11.39 -10.62 0.44
CA ILE A 316 -12.43 -10.39 1.44
C ILE A 316 -12.00 -9.29 2.41
N THR A 317 -10.81 -9.42 2.97
CA THR A 317 -10.26 -8.48 3.96
C THR A 317 -10.19 -7.08 3.39
N LYS A 318 -9.57 -6.90 2.23
CA LYS A 318 -9.44 -5.59 1.60
C LYS A 318 -10.80 -4.99 1.26
N ALA A 319 -11.71 -5.74 0.64
CA ALA A 319 -13.03 -5.23 0.26
C ALA A 319 -13.86 -4.80 1.48
N PHE A 320 -13.91 -5.62 2.53
CA PHE A 320 -14.65 -5.32 3.76
C PHE A 320 -14.06 -4.12 4.49
N VAL A 321 -12.76 -4.15 4.76
CA VAL A 321 -12.09 -3.12 5.57
C VAL A 321 -12.13 -1.76 4.89
N THR A 322 -11.93 -1.71 3.57
CA THR A 322 -11.92 -0.43 2.85
C THR A 322 -13.33 0.15 2.61
N ASP A 323 -14.37 -0.67 2.60
CA ASP A 323 -15.76 -0.17 2.65
C ASP A 323 -16.08 0.38 4.06
N ALA A 324 -15.70 -0.33 5.13
CA ALA A 324 -15.84 0.14 6.50
C ALA A 324 -15.07 1.46 6.75
N LEU A 325 -13.88 1.60 6.16
CA LEU A 325 -13.08 2.84 6.22
C LEU A 325 -13.86 4.05 5.71
N GLN A 326 -14.58 3.94 4.59
CA GLN A 326 -15.39 5.04 4.05
C GLN A 326 -16.46 5.47 5.05
N GLU A 327 -17.13 4.50 5.67
CA GLU A 327 -18.18 4.77 6.63
C GLU A 327 -17.61 5.43 7.90
N VAL A 328 -16.50 4.92 8.44
CA VAL A 328 -15.87 5.44 9.66
C VAL A 328 -15.37 6.86 9.46
N THR A 329 -14.67 7.15 8.36
CA THR A 329 -14.15 8.50 8.09
C THR A 329 -15.27 9.50 7.82
N SER A 330 -16.35 9.09 7.14
CA SER A 330 -17.54 9.92 6.94
C SER A 330 -18.24 10.22 8.28
N MET A 331 -18.37 9.23 9.18
CA MET A 331 -18.93 9.43 10.52
C MET A 331 -18.05 10.37 11.36
N ALA A 332 -16.72 10.31 11.24
CA ALA A 332 -15.83 11.23 11.93
C ALA A 332 -16.11 12.68 11.51
N VAL A 333 -16.19 12.96 10.20
CA VAL A 333 -16.56 14.29 9.69
C VAL A 333 -17.93 14.72 10.24
N GLN A 334 -18.90 13.80 10.26
CA GLN A 334 -20.25 14.08 10.77
C GLN A 334 -20.25 14.43 12.26
N VAL A 335 -19.46 13.77 13.11
CA VAL A 335 -19.33 14.08 14.54
C VAL A 335 -18.77 15.47 14.77
N PHE A 336 -17.81 15.91 13.93
CA PHE A 336 -17.26 17.27 13.98
C PHE A 336 -18.25 18.35 13.48
N GLY A 337 -19.29 17.95 12.72
CA GLY A 337 -20.23 18.89 12.11
C GLY A 337 -19.52 19.83 11.12
N GLY A 338 -19.89 21.12 11.12
CA GLY A 338 -19.28 22.11 10.21
C GLY A 338 -17.75 22.20 10.31
N TYR A 339 -17.19 21.99 11.48
CA TYR A 339 -15.73 21.97 11.68
C TYR A 339 -15.06 20.77 11.00
N GLY A 340 -15.74 19.63 10.85
CA GLY A 340 -15.23 18.47 10.14
C GLY A 340 -15.06 18.70 8.63
N TYR A 341 -15.68 19.74 8.08
CA TYR A 341 -15.56 20.13 6.68
C TYR A 341 -14.45 21.16 6.43
N SER A 342 -13.79 21.62 7.50
CA SER A 342 -12.66 22.57 7.43
C SER A 342 -11.33 21.84 7.43
N ARG A 343 -10.40 22.31 6.59
CA ARG A 343 -8.99 21.84 6.58
C ARG A 343 -8.20 22.20 7.85
N ASP A 344 -8.81 22.87 8.82
CA ASP A 344 -8.20 23.13 10.12
C ASP A 344 -8.20 21.91 11.03
N TYR A 345 -9.09 20.95 10.77
CA TYR A 345 -9.23 19.70 11.50
C TYR A 345 -8.84 18.49 10.62
N PRO A 346 -8.30 17.40 11.20
CA PRO A 346 -7.71 16.32 10.43
C PRO A 346 -8.73 15.40 9.73
N VAL A 347 -10.00 15.40 10.18
CA VAL A 347 -10.98 14.39 9.75
C VAL A 347 -11.36 14.50 8.27
N GLU A 348 -11.33 15.67 7.66
CA GLU A 348 -11.57 15.85 6.22
C GLU A 348 -10.46 15.19 5.40
N LYS A 349 -9.18 15.30 5.85
CA LYS A 349 -8.05 14.63 5.21
C LYS A 349 -8.21 13.12 5.28
N LEU A 350 -8.56 12.58 6.45
CA LEU A 350 -8.78 11.14 6.62
C LEU A 350 -9.87 10.62 5.67
N MET A 351 -10.93 11.41 5.42
CA MET A 351 -11.97 11.05 4.46
C MET A 351 -11.48 11.11 3.01
N ARG A 352 -10.64 12.09 2.64
CA ARG A 352 -10.03 12.17 1.31
C ARG A 352 -9.07 11.00 1.08
N ASP A 353 -8.23 10.70 2.05
CA ASP A 353 -7.27 9.59 1.98
C ASP A 353 -7.99 8.25 1.86
N ALA A 354 -9.08 8.06 2.56
CA ALA A 354 -9.86 6.83 2.56
C ALA A 354 -10.30 6.39 1.16
N LYS A 355 -10.60 7.33 0.25
CA LYS A 355 -11.27 7.01 -1.02
C LYS A 355 -10.44 6.10 -1.91
N ILE A 356 -9.13 6.28 -2.01
CA ILE A 356 -8.28 5.48 -2.89
C ILE A 356 -8.25 4.01 -2.48
N PHE A 357 -8.46 3.70 -1.20
CA PHE A 357 -8.44 2.33 -0.68
C PHE A 357 -9.48 1.40 -1.30
N GLN A 358 -10.60 1.94 -1.80
CA GLN A 358 -11.57 1.16 -2.58
C GLN A 358 -11.16 0.93 -4.03
N ILE A 359 -10.10 1.60 -4.52
CA ILE A 359 -9.75 1.68 -5.95
C ILE A 359 -8.46 0.93 -6.26
N PHE A 360 -7.35 1.28 -5.61
CA PHE A 360 -6.04 0.68 -5.90
C PHE A 360 -5.92 -0.77 -5.40
N GLU A 361 -4.88 -1.50 -5.81
CA GLU A 361 -4.64 -2.92 -5.47
C GLU A 361 -5.80 -3.85 -5.89
N GLY A 362 -6.56 -3.40 -6.89
CA GLY A 362 -7.81 -4.00 -7.35
C GLY A 362 -9.03 -3.32 -6.74
N THR A 363 -9.91 -2.78 -7.60
CA THR A 363 -11.15 -2.16 -7.13
C THR A 363 -11.98 -3.15 -6.33
N ASN A 364 -12.76 -2.65 -5.35
CA ASN A 364 -13.62 -3.52 -4.55
C ASN A 364 -14.63 -4.31 -5.39
N GLN A 365 -14.98 -3.83 -6.61
CA GLN A 365 -15.79 -4.55 -7.59
C GLN A 365 -15.04 -5.76 -8.16
N ILE A 366 -13.76 -5.59 -8.56
CA ILE A 366 -12.92 -6.69 -9.04
C ILE A 366 -12.67 -7.71 -7.94
N LEU A 367 -12.47 -7.28 -6.69
CA LEU A 367 -12.27 -8.20 -5.57
C LEU A 367 -13.52 -9.05 -5.31
N ARG A 368 -14.74 -8.49 -5.41
CA ARG A 368 -15.99 -9.26 -5.33
C ARG A 368 -16.08 -10.32 -6.43
N THR A 369 -15.63 -10.00 -7.64
CA THR A 369 -15.53 -10.98 -8.73
C THR A 369 -14.50 -12.08 -8.41
N THR A 370 -13.35 -11.71 -7.81
CA THR A 370 -12.35 -12.68 -7.37
C THR A 370 -12.93 -13.63 -6.31
N ILE A 371 -13.58 -13.08 -5.28
CA ILE A 371 -14.23 -13.87 -4.22
C ILE A 371 -15.25 -14.85 -4.81
N ALA A 372 -16.12 -14.37 -5.71
CA ALA A 372 -17.15 -15.21 -6.33
C ALA A 372 -16.54 -16.38 -7.14
N LYS A 373 -15.44 -16.14 -7.87
CA LYS A 373 -14.71 -17.20 -8.60
C LYS A 373 -14.08 -18.24 -7.67
N GLU A 374 -13.52 -17.82 -6.54
CA GLU A 374 -12.97 -18.75 -5.55
C GLU A 374 -14.07 -19.60 -4.92
N LEU A 375 -15.22 -18.99 -4.55
CA LEU A 375 -16.38 -19.73 -4.05
C LEU A 375 -16.89 -20.75 -5.08
N GLU A 376 -16.99 -20.38 -6.37
CA GLU A 376 -17.38 -21.32 -7.43
C GLU A 376 -16.45 -22.55 -7.50
N GLN A 377 -15.16 -22.38 -7.22
CA GLN A 377 -14.18 -23.47 -7.20
C GLN A 377 -14.30 -24.34 -5.94
N GLU A 378 -14.56 -23.74 -4.78
CA GLU A 378 -14.66 -24.44 -3.49
C GLU A 378 -15.92 -25.31 -3.37
N TYR A 379 -17.02 -24.92 -4.03
CA TYR A 379 -18.32 -25.62 -3.97
C TYR A 379 -18.59 -26.51 -5.19
N LYS A 380 -17.53 -26.84 -5.97
CA LYS A 380 -17.58 -27.87 -7.03
C LYS A 380 -17.46 -29.26 -6.44
#